data_a0e261c4a9d70e14d6d0c0b92db97c51
#
_entry.id   a0e261c4a9d70e14d6d0c0b92db97c51
#
_cell.length_a   1.000
_cell.length_b   1.000
_cell.length_c   1.000
_cell.angle_alpha   90.00
_cell.angle_beta   90.00
_cell.angle_gamma   90.00
#
_symmetry.space_group_name_H-M   'P 1'
#
loop_
_entity.id
_entity.type
_entity.pdbx_description
1 polymer ?
#
loop_
_entity_poly.entity_id
_entity_poly.type
_entity_poly.pdbx_seq_one_letter_code
_entity_poly.pdbx_strand_id
1 'polypeptide(L)'
;MGLDCRSVVDVGANRGQFSLVARHCFPEAMIVAFEPLSGPAGCYRRVFGGDSRVSLHQHALGSQQAVTTMHVSCRDDSSSLLPMTPRQRNIFPETGESGTTVVSVGRLVDSIRASELKPPAMLKLDVQGYELEALRGCEELLDSFSYVYAEGSFVELYEGQVLADDLIAWLRRRAYRLSGVYGVVYDDRGRAVQADMLFRKAVLDSGGTD
;
A
#
# COMPACT_ATOMS: atom_id res chain seq x y z
N MET A 1 19.03 13.30 3.75
CA MET A 1 17.90 14.16 3.35
C MET A 1 16.62 13.51 3.80
N GLY A 2 15.88 14.12 4.72
CA GLY A 2 14.57 13.59 5.16
C GLY A 2 13.53 13.69 4.05
N LEU A 3 12.54 12.77 4.06
CA LEU A 3 11.34 12.96 3.28
C LEU A 3 10.51 14.08 3.88
N ASP A 4 9.84 14.86 3.03
CA ASP A 4 8.80 15.80 3.43
C ASP A 4 7.50 15.37 2.76
N CYS A 5 6.39 15.30 3.52
CA CYS A 5 5.09 14.92 2.99
C CYS A 5 4.01 15.82 3.60
N ARG A 6 3.13 16.32 2.74
CA ARG A 6 1.94 17.09 3.14
C ARG A 6 0.64 16.30 2.98
N SER A 7 0.70 15.21 2.24
CA SER A 7 -0.39 14.24 2.12
C SER A 7 0.15 12.82 2.09
N VAL A 8 -0.53 11.91 2.77
CA VAL A 8 -0.25 10.49 2.77
C VAL A 8 -1.53 9.74 2.46
N VAL A 9 -1.49 8.86 1.46
CA VAL A 9 -2.56 7.89 1.19
C VAL A 9 -2.04 6.54 1.65
N ASP A 10 -2.70 5.95 2.66
CA ASP A 10 -2.31 4.69 3.29
C ASP A 10 -3.27 3.59 2.86
N VAL A 11 -2.88 2.78 1.89
CA VAL A 11 -3.66 1.68 1.34
C VAL A 11 -3.27 0.36 2.02
N GLY A 12 -4.26 -0.33 2.59
CA GLY A 12 -4.04 -1.41 3.52
C GLY A 12 -3.61 -0.86 4.89
N ALA A 13 -4.40 0.08 5.42
CA ALA A 13 -4.04 0.80 6.63
C ALA A 13 -4.11 -0.04 7.90
N ASN A 14 -4.79 -1.18 7.85
CA ASN A 14 -5.01 -2.09 8.96
C ASN A 14 -5.46 -1.33 10.22
N ARG A 15 -4.80 -1.47 11.34
CA ARG A 15 -5.11 -0.78 12.62
C ARG A 15 -4.49 0.63 12.71
N GLY A 16 -3.77 1.08 11.66
CA GLY A 16 -3.18 2.40 11.55
C GLY A 16 -1.69 2.48 11.88
N GLN A 17 -0.96 1.37 11.85
CA GLN A 17 0.46 1.32 12.21
C GLN A 17 1.28 2.28 11.35
N PHE A 18 1.13 2.21 10.01
CA PHE A 18 1.84 3.12 9.11
C PHE A 18 1.35 4.56 9.26
N SER A 19 0.04 4.77 9.37
CA SER A 19 -0.54 6.11 9.61
C SER A 19 -0.03 6.78 10.89
N LEU A 20 0.25 6.01 11.97
CA LEU A 20 0.89 6.54 13.19
C LEU A 20 2.34 6.99 12.93
N VAL A 21 3.12 6.19 12.20
CA VAL A 21 4.47 6.57 11.78
C VAL A 21 4.43 7.83 10.89
N ALA A 22 3.51 7.86 9.92
CA ALA A 22 3.34 9.00 9.04
C ALA A 22 2.97 10.27 9.83
N ARG A 23 2.06 10.19 10.80
CA ARG A 23 1.69 11.31 11.67
C ARG A 23 2.85 11.78 12.53
N HIS A 24 3.69 10.84 13.03
CA HIS A 24 4.89 11.21 13.79
C HIS A 24 5.93 11.93 12.90
N CYS A 25 6.19 11.40 11.70
CA CYS A 25 7.18 11.96 10.79
C CYS A 25 6.70 13.26 10.10
N PHE A 26 5.40 13.38 9.83
CA PHE A 26 4.76 14.47 9.12
C PHE A 26 3.55 14.99 9.90
N PRO A 27 3.77 15.75 10.99
CA PRO A 27 2.71 16.13 11.93
C PRO A 27 1.55 16.90 11.33
N GLU A 28 1.80 17.63 10.23
CA GLU A 28 0.79 18.47 9.56
C GLU A 28 0.17 17.82 8.31
N ALA A 29 0.60 16.59 7.95
CA ALA A 29 0.11 15.94 6.74
C ALA A 29 -1.37 15.57 6.86
N MET A 30 -2.09 15.69 5.74
CA MET A 30 -3.38 15.02 5.56
C MET A 30 -3.13 13.52 5.36
N ILE A 31 -3.87 12.68 6.05
CA ILE A 31 -3.79 11.22 5.89
C ILE A 31 -5.15 10.71 5.43
N VAL A 32 -5.15 10.00 4.31
CA VAL A 32 -6.33 9.30 3.78
C VAL A 32 -6.03 7.81 3.78
N ALA A 33 -6.78 7.05 4.57
CA ALA A 33 -6.55 5.63 4.78
C ALA A 33 -7.64 4.78 4.11
N PHE A 34 -7.26 3.59 3.65
CA PHE A 34 -8.14 2.59 3.07
C PHE A 34 -7.92 1.26 3.79
N GLU A 35 -9.00 0.71 4.38
CA GLU A 35 -8.97 -0.56 5.10
C GLU A 35 -10.34 -1.25 4.97
N PRO A 36 -10.42 -2.39 4.25
CA PRO A 36 -11.70 -3.06 4.00
C PRO A 36 -12.27 -3.80 5.22
N LEU A 37 -11.43 -4.34 6.10
CA LEU A 37 -11.87 -5.16 7.22
C LEU A 37 -12.45 -4.33 8.36
N SER A 38 -13.65 -4.67 8.82
CA SER A 38 -14.38 -3.92 9.84
C SER A 38 -13.66 -3.88 11.20
N GLY A 39 -12.99 -4.97 11.59
CA GLY A 39 -12.23 -5.06 12.84
C GLY A 39 -11.07 -4.07 12.88
N PRO A 40 -10.09 -4.18 11.96
CA PRO A 40 -9.00 -3.23 11.81
C PRO A 40 -9.48 -1.78 11.64
N ALA A 41 -10.45 -1.52 10.74
CA ALA A 41 -11.04 -0.20 10.53
C ALA A 41 -11.65 0.39 11.82
N GLY A 42 -12.28 -0.45 12.63
CA GLY A 42 -12.79 -0.05 13.96
C GLY A 42 -11.68 0.34 14.94
N CYS A 43 -10.53 -0.36 14.90
CA CYS A 43 -9.34 0.04 15.66
C CYS A 43 -8.77 1.37 15.15
N TYR A 44 -8.62 1.50 13.84
CA TYR A 44 -8.14 2.73 13.19
C TYR A 44 -8.95 3.95 13.62
N ARG A 45 -10.29 3.87 13.57
CA ARG A 45 -11.19 4.96 14.00
C ARG A 45 -11.01 5.33 15.46
N ARG A 46 -10.72 4.38 16.33
CA ARG A 46 -10.45 4.67 17.77
C ARG A 46 -9.13 5.41 17.95
N VAL A 47 -8.12 5.06 17.17
CA VAL A 47 -6.79 5.69 17.24
C VAL A 47 -6.83 7.13 16.72
N PHE A 48 -7.50 7.35 15.59
CA PHE A 48 -7.46 8.64 14.88
C PHE A 48 -8.75 9.47 15.00
N GLY A 49 -9.76 9.02 15.76
CA GLY A 49 -11.09 9.66 15.81
C GLY A 49 -11.11 11.12 16.28
N GLY A 50 -10.03 11.61 16.90
CA GLY A 50 -9.86 13.01 17.28
C GLY A 50 -9.00 13.84 16.32
N ASP A 51 -8.45 13.25 15.26
CA ASP A 51 -7.59 13.94 14.28
C ASP A 51 -8.39 14.34 13.03
N SER A 52 -8.70 15.63 12.92
CA SER A 52 -9.47 16.18 11.78
C SER A 52 -8.71 16.14 10.44
N ARG A 53 -7.44 15.78 10.43
CA ARG A 53 -6.60 15.62 9.24
C ARG A 53 -6.45 14.17 8.82
N VAL A 54 -7.22 13.26 9.43
CA VAL A 54 -7.24 11.84 9.10
C VAL A 54 -8.65 11.44 8.65
N SER A 55 -8.73 10.73 7.54
CA SER A 55 -9.96 10.10 7.06
C SER A 55 -9.73 8.62 6.78
N LEU A 56 -10.76 7.81 6.97
CA LEU A 56 -10.74 6.38 6.68
C LEU A 56 -11.90 6.01 5.77
N HIS A 57 -11.58 5.39 4.64
CA HIS A 57 -12.50 4.76 3.71
C HIS A 57 -12.50 3.24 3.94
N GLN A 58 -13.67 2.67 4.21
CA GLN A 58 -13.78 1.24 4.53
C GLN A 58 -14.06 0.42 3.27
N HIS A 59 -13.09 0.37 2.37
CA HIS A 59 -13.05 -0.50 1.20
C HIS A 59 -11.60 -0.72 0.75
N ALA A 60 -11.37 -1.76 -0.05
CA ALA A 60 -10.08 -1.98 -0.69
C ALA A 60 -9.94 -1.10 -1.94
N LEU A 61 -8.69 -0.88 -2.39
CA LEU A 61 -8.43 -0.25 -3.69
C LEU A 61 -8.06 -1.31 -4.74
N GLY A 62 -8.58 -1.10 -5.95
CA GLY A 62 -8.30 -1.92 -7.12
C GLY A 62 -8.62 -1.18 -8.42
N SER A 63 -8.36 -1.83 -9.55
CA SER A 63 -8.48 -1.23 -10.90
C SER A 63 -9.91 -0.88 -11.31
N GLN A 64 -10.92 -1.44 -10.63
CA GLN A 64 -12.34 -1.21 -10.92
C GLN A 64 -13.19 -1.37 -9.64
N GLN A 65 -14.40 -0.82 -9.68
CA GLN A 65 -15.38 -1.04 -8.63
C GLN A 65 -15.86 -2.49 -8.66
N ALA A 66 -15.84 -3.16 -7.52
CA ALA A 66 -16.28 -4.54 -7.37
C ALA A 66 -16.74 -4.84 -5.93
N VAL A 67 -17.42 -5.94 -5.79
CA VAL A 67 -17.64 -6.62 -4.50
C VAL A 67 -17.03 -8.01 -4.63
N THR A 68 -16.11 -8.35 -3.75
CA THR A 68 -15.32 -9.58 -3.87
C THR A 68 -15.04 -10.20 -2.51
N THR A 69 -14.55 -11.43 -2.53
CA THR A 69 -14.11 -12.16 -1.34
C THR A 69 -12.71 -11.71 -0.94
N MET A 70 -12.52 -11.46 0.35
CA MET A 70 -11.22 -11.24 0.98
C MET A 70 -10.89 -12.43 1.87
N HIS A 71 -9.70 -12.97 1.73
CA HIS A 71 -9.13 -14.05 2.56
C HIS A 71 -8.58 -13.44 3.84
N VAL A 72 -9.20 -13.77 4.96
CA VAL A 72 -8.84 -13.22 6.27
C VAL A 72 -7.82 -14.13 6.92
N SER A 73 -6.67 -13.58 7.28
CA SER A 73 -5.62 -14.25 8.02
C SER A 73 -5.90 -14.30 9.52
N CYS A 74 -5.33 -15.29 10.22
CA CYS A 74 -5.26 -15.28 11.70
C CYS A 74 -4.55 -14.03 12.23
N ARG A 75 -3.60 -13.50 11.46
CA ARG A 75 -3.05 -12.15 11.63
C ARG A 75 -3.69 -11.24 10.58
N ASP A 76 -4.51 -10.31 11.01
CA ASP A 76 -5.28 -9.44 10.10
C ASP A 76 -4.41 -8.60 9.15
N ASP A 77 -3.14 -8.33 9.53
CA ASP A 77 -2.13 -7.64 8.71
C ASP A 77 -1.63 -8.46 7.49
N SER A 78 -1.99 -9.75 7.41
CA SER A 78 -1.65 -10.64 6.30
C SER A 78 -2.89 -11.05 5.47
N SER A 79 -4.02 -10.36 5.64
CA SER A 79 -5.25 -10.61 4.88
C SER A 79 -5.14 -10.05 3.47
N SER A 80 -5.69 -10.76 2.46
CA SER A 80 -5.52 -10.40 1.04
C SER A 80 -6.80 -10.63 0.23
N LEU A 81 -6.91 -9.92 -0.90
CA LEU A 81 -7.89 -10.24 -1.95
C LEU A 81 -7.48 -11.45 -2.79
N LEU A 82 -6.25 -11.94 -2.61
CA LEU A 82 -5.74 -13.14 -3.27
C LEU A 82 -5.66 -14.31 -2.26
N PRO A 83 -5.89 -15.56 -2.71
CA PRO A 83 -5.71 -16.73 -1.85
C PRO A 83 -4.25 -16.88 -1.40
N MET A 84 -4.03 -17.34 -0.19
CA MET A 84 -2.68 -17.60 0.35
C MET A 84 -2.09 -18.88 -0.24
N THR A 85 -0.83 -18.84 -0.68
CA THR A 85 -0.12 -20.04 -1.10
C THR A 85 0.35 -20.87 0.10
N PRO A 86 0.66 -22.15 -0.09
CA PRO A 86 1.34 -22.95 0.93
C PRO A 86 2.69 -22.36 1.37
N ARG A 87 3.38 -21.64 0.47
CA ARG A 87 4.65 -20.97 0.75
C ARG A 87 4.48 -19.86 1.79
N GLN A 88 3.43 -19.04 1.69
CA GLN A 88 3.09 -18.02 2.67
C GLN A 88 3.02 -18.63 4.07
N ARG A 89 2.26 -19.70 4.23
CA ARG A 89 2.09 -20.39 5.52
C ARG A 89 3.38 -21.03 6.06
N ASN A 90 4.26 -21.49 5.17
CA ASN A 90 5.53 -22.08 5.57
C ASN A 90 6.54 -21.03 6.06
N ILE A 91 6.57 -19.85 5.41
CA ILE A 91 7.50 -18.77 5.78
C ILE A 91 6.96 -17.97 6.98
N PHE A 92 5.62 -17.78 7.04
CA PHE A 92 4.93 -17.03 8.09
C PHE A 92 3.85 -17.92 8.76
N PRO A 93 4.22 -18.84 9.65
CA PRO A 93 3.32 -19.87 10.18
C PRO A 93 2.06 -19.33 10.87
N GLU A 94 2.12 -18.13 11.44
CA GLU A 94 1.00 -17.53 12.19
C GLU A 94 -0.02 -16.82 11.27
N THR A 95 0.20 -16.79 9.95
CA THR A 95 -0.62 -16.04 8.99
C THR A 95 -1.62 -16.91 8.23
N GLY A 96 -1.90 -18.13 8.72
CA GLY A 96 -2.86 -19.02 8.08
C GLY A 96 -4.24 -18.36 7.89
N GLU A 97 -4.97 -18.79 6.86
CA GLU A 97 -6.33 -18.30 6.61
C GLU A 97 -7.28 -18.75 7.74
N SER A 98 -7.99 -17.81 8.34
CA SER A 98 -8.99 -18.03 9.39
C SER A 98 -10.42 -18.04 8.84
N GLY A 99 -10.63 -17.59 7.61
CA GLY A 99 -11.91 -17.51 6.95
C GLY A 99 -11.92 -16.50 5.81
N THR A 100 -13.12 -16.22 5.32
CA THR A 100 -13.32 -15.22 4.26
C THR A 100 -14.42 -14.24 4.63
N THR A 101 -14.36 -13.05 4.03
CA THR A 101 -15.43 -12.05 4.15
C THR A 101 -15.62 -11.33 2.82
N VAL A 102 -16.80 -10.75 2.63
CA VAL A 102 -17.10 -9.95 1.43
C VAL A 102 -16.72 -8.50 1.69
N VAL A 103 -15.99 -7.89 0.78
CA VAL A 103 -15.56 -6.50 0.86
C VAL A 103 -15.86 -5.75 -0.45
N SER A 104 -15.99 -4.43 -0.34
CA SER A 104 -16.06 -3.55 -1.51
C SER A 104 -14.64 -3.20 -1.97
N VAL A 105 -14.48 -3.07 -3.28
CA VAL A 105 -13.28 -2.54 -3.95
C VAL A 105 -13.68 -1.30 -4.73
N GLY A 106 -12.86 -0.26 -4.69
CA GLY A 106 -13.07 0.98 -5.45
C GLY A 106 -11.76 1.50 -6.03
N ARG A 107 -11.83 2.55 -6.85
CA ARG A 107 -10.65 3.26 -7.34
C ARG A 107 -10.38 4.46 -6.45
N LEU A 108 -9.13 4.90 -6.39
CA LEU A 108 -8.75 6.06 -5.57
C LEU A 108 -9.51 7.34 -6.01
N VAL A 109 -9.65 7.54 -7.32
CA VAL A 109 -10.32 8.70 -7.90
C VAL A 109 -11.82 8.79 -7.55
N ASP A 110 -12.45 7.68 -7.19
CA ASP A 110 -13.84 7.64 -6.74
C ASP A 110 -14.00 8.10 -5.27
N SER A 111 -12.88 8.17 -4.52
CA SER A 111 -12.86 8.50 -3.09
C SER A 111 -12.27 9.88 -2.79
N ILE A 112 -11.26 10.32 -3.57
CA ILE A 112 -10.59 11.61 -3.39
C ILE A 112 -10.32 12.28 -4.73
N ARG A 113 -10.11 13.60 -4.69
CA ARG A 113 -9.75 14.41 -5.87
C ARG A 113 -8.27 14.78 -5.81
N ALA A 114 -7.65 14.99 -6.98
CA ALA A 114 -6.26 15.47 -7.04
C ALA A 114 -6.02 16.77 -6.25
N SER A 115 -7.01 17.67 -6.20
CA SER A 115 -6.94 18.93 -5.46
C SER A 115 -6.87 18.78 -3.94
N GLU A 116 -7.24 17.61 -3.41
CA GLU A 116 -7.15 17.29 -1.98
C GLU A 116 -5.75 16.78 -1.58
N LEU A 117 -4.94 16.39 -2.57
CA LEU A 117 -3.56 15.95 -2.36
C LEU A 117 -2.60 17.14 -2.43
N LYS A 118 -2.03 17.53 -1.30
CA LYS A 118 -1.04 18.60 -1.20
C LYS A 118 0.36 18.00 -1.42
N PRO A 119 1.11 18.46 -2.43
CA PRO A 119 2.47 17.97 -2.65
C PRO A 119 3.46 18.55 -1.60
N PRO A 120 4.52 17.83 -1.25
CA PRO A 120 4.82 16.45 -1.65
C PRO A 120 3.82 15.45 -1.06
N ALA A 121 3.33 14.50 -1.88
CA ALA A 121 2.40 13.48 -1.44
C ALA A 121 3.02 12.08 -1.56
N MET A 122 2.65 11.18 -0.64
CA MET A 122 3.09 9.78 -0.62
C MET A 122 1.87 8.87 -0.77
N LEU A 123 2.00 7.86 -1.65
CA LEU A 123 1.12 6.71 -1.74
C LEU A 123 1.82 5.50 -1.10
N LYS A 124 1.27 4.94 -0.03
CA LYS A 124 1.73 3.68 0.56
C LYS A 124 0.77 2.57 0.18
N LEU A 125 1.33 1.43 -0.21
CA LEU A 125 0.59 0.20 -0.53
C LEU A 125 1.22 -0.97 0.21
N ASP A 126 0.39 -1.64 0.99
CA ASP A 126 0.68 -2.89 1.65
C ASP A 126 -0.65 -3.65 1.70
N VAL A 127 -0.90 -4.38 0.65
CA VAL A 127 -2.19 -5.05 0.37
C VAL A 127 -2.00 -6.53 0.06
N GLN A 128 -0.87 -7.04 0.53
CA GLN A 128 -0.59 -8.46 0.61
C GLN A 128 -0.76 -9.18 -0.73
N GLY A 129 0.05 -8.75 -1.72
CA GLY A 129 0.10 -9.32 -3.06
C GLY A 129 -0.79 -8.62 -4.10
N TYR A 130 -1.68 -7.71 -3.67
CA TYR A 130 -2.60 -7.01 -4.58
C TYR A 130 -2.09 -5.61 -5.00
N GLU A 131 -0.80 -5.31 -4.77
CA GLU A 131 -0.19 -3.98 -4.95
C GLU A 131 -0.35 -3.43 -6.36
N LEU A 132 -0.16 -4.26 -7.40
CA LEU A 132 -0.29 -3.79 -8.77
C LEU A 132 -1.74 -3.43 -9.13
N GLU A 133 -2.71 -4.19 -8.68
CA GLU A 133 -4.12 -3.88 -8.90
C GLU A 133 -4.55 -2.62 -8.14
N ALA A 134 -4.06 -2.46 -6.90
CA ALA A 134 -4.27 -1.23 -6.14
C ALA A 134 -3.61 -0.01 -6.83
N LEU A 135 -2.39 -0.14 -7.36
CA LEU A 135 -1.71 0.88 -8.15
C LEU A 135 -2.50 1.26 -9.40
N ARG A 136 -3.08 0.28 -10.11
CA ARG A 136 -3.96 0.54 -11.27
C ARG A 136 -5.19 1.34 -10.86
N GLY A 137 -5.74 1.06 -9.68
CA GLY A 137 -6.84 1.85 -9.09
C GLY A 137 -6.45 3.28 -8.71
N CYS A 138 -5.16 3.54 -8.55
CA CYS A 138 -4.61 4.87 -8.25
C CYS A 138 -4.08 5.60 -9.50
N GLU A 139 -4.08 4.98 -10.69
CA GLU A 139 -3.34 5.45 -11.87
C GLU A 139 -3.73 6.85 -12.32
N GLU A 140 -5.02 7.19 -12.27
CA GLU A 140 -5.53 8.52 -12.66
C GLU A 140 -4.97 9.66 -11.76
N LEU A 141 -4.64 9.34 -10.49
CA LEU A 141 -4.08 10.29 -9.52
C LEU A 141 -2.57 10.09 -9.28
N LEU A 142 -1.95 9.11 -9.95
CA LEU A 142 -0.58 8.71 -9.68
C LEU A 142 0.40 9.89 -9.87
N ASP A 143 0.12 10.77 -10.82
CA ASP A 143 0.94 11.95 -11.08
C ASP A 143 0.95 12.98 -9.94
N SER A 144 0.00 12.91 -9.01
CA SER A 144 -0.05 13.76 -7.82
C SER A 144 0.90 13.31 -6.70
N PHE A 145 1.47 12.09 -6.81
CA PHE A 145 2.35 11.56 -5.78
C PHE A 145 3.82 11.79 -6.10
N SER A 146 4.57 12.33 -5.15
CA SER A 146 6.02 12.48 -5.21
C SER A 146 6.74 11.18 -4.85
N TYR A 147 6.07 10.35 -4.03
CA TYR A 147 6.60 9.10 -3.51
C TYR A 147 5.57 7.99 -3.61
N VAL A 148 6.03 6.77 -3.91
CA VAL A 148 5.30 5.53 -3.74
C VAL A 148 6.11 4.66 -2.78
N TYR A 149 5.47 4.17 -1.72
CA TYR A 149 6.05 3.21 -0.77
C TYR A 149 5.21 1.94 -0.84
N ALA A 150 5.79 0.86 -1.34
CA ALA A 150 5.06 -0.37 -1.59
C ALA A 150 5.82 -1.60 -1.11
N GLU A 151 5.09 -2.57 -0.53
CA GLU A 151 5.63 -3.89 -0.31
C GLU A 151 5.78 -4.61 -1.66
N GLY A 152 6.89 -5.30 -1.85
CA GLY A 152 7.14 -6.10 -3.05
C GLY A 152 7.71 -7.46 -2.68
N SER A 153 7.08 -8.53 -3.18
CA SER A 153 7.52 -9.90 -2.94
C SER A 153 8.43 -10.39 -4.06
N PHE A 154 9.50 -11.10 -3.70
CA PHE A 154 10.44 -11.73 -4.64
C PHE A 154 10.04 -13.18 -4.95
N VAL A 155 9.08 -13.72 -4.21
CA VAL A 155 8.50 -15.04 -4.38
C VAL A 155 6.99 -14.96 -4.26
N GLU A 156 6.27 -15.86 -4.91
CA GLU A 156 4.82 -15.90 -4.83
C GLU A 156 4.37 -16.36 -3.43
N LEU A 157 3.72 -15.45 -2.70
CA LEU A 157 3.13 -15.68 -1.38
C LEU A 157 1.61 -15.79 -1.46
N TYR A 158 1.00 -15.10 -2.40
CA TYR A 158 -0.43 -15.15 -2.71
C TYR A 158 -0.62 -15.55 -4.17
N GLU A 159 -1.66 -16.33 -4.45
CA GLU A 159 -1.90 -16.91 -5.79
C GLU A 159 -2.08 -15.82 -6.85
N GLY A 160 -1.21 -15.84 -7.87
CA GLY A 160 -1.26 -14.87 -8.97
C GLY A 160 -0.75 -13.46 -8.62
N GLN A 161 -0.13 -13.27 -7.43
CA GLN A 161 0.46 -11.96 -7.10
C GLN A 161 1.56 -11.56 -8.08
N VAL A 162 1.67 -10.26 -8.32
CA VAL A 162 2.76 -9.68 -9.12
C VAL A 162 4.02 -9.58 -8.27
N LEU A 163 5.17 -9.99 -8.83
CA LEU A 163 6.43 -9.94 -8.13
C LEU A 163 7.09 -8.55 -8.21
N ALA A 164 8.10 -8.36 -7.38
CA ALA A 164 8.80 -7.08 -7.21
C ALA A 164 9.39 -6.51 -8.50
N ASP A 165 9.92 -7.35 -9.39
CA ASP A 165 10.49 -6.92 -10.66
C ASP A 165 9.43 -6.33 -11.62
N ASP A 166 8.25 -6.93 -11.71
CA ASP A 166 7.13 -6.40 -12.48
C ASP A 166 6.56 -5.10 -11.87
N LEU A 167 6.47 -5.04 -10.54
CA LEU A 167 6.07 -3.83 -9.82
C LEU A 167 7.05 -2.68 -10.09
N ILE A 168 8.35 -2.93 -9.98
CA ILE A 168 9.41 -1.97 -10.29
C ILE A 168 9.33 -1.53 -11.77
N ALA A 169 9.15 -2.48 -12.69
CA ALA A 169 9.03 -2.18 -14.11
C ALA A 169 7.80 -1.33 -14.44
N TRP A 170 6.66 -1.60 -13.78
CA TRP A 170 5.43 -0.85 -13.94
C TRP A 170 5.58 0.61 -13.48
N LEU A 171 6.15 0.82 -12.28
CA LEU A 171 6.42 2.15 -11.72
C LEU A 171 7.48 2.91 -12.54
N ARG A 172 8.52 2.22 -13.04
CA ARG A 172 9.54 2.82 -13.89
C ARG A 172 8.97 3.40 -15.19
N ARG A 173 8.01 2.71 -15.81
CA ARG A 173 7.31 3.23 -17.02
C ARG A 173 6.50 4.50 -16.74
N ARG A 174 6.19 4.78 -15.46
CA ARG A 174 5.45 5.98 -15.00
C ARG A 174 6.36 7.01 -14.34
N ALA A 175 7.65 7.00 -14.73
CA ALA A 175 8.68 7.93 -14.26
C ALA A 175 9.01 7.84 -12.76
N TYR A 176 8.73 6.72 -12.10
CA TYR A 176 9.21 6.47 -10.74
C TYR A 176 10.54 5.71 -10.77
N ARG A 177 11.44 6.05 -9.84
CA ARG A 177 12.74 5.37 -9.65
C ARG A 177 12.79 4.78 -8.26
N LEU A 178 13.20 3.51 -8.15
CA LEU A 178 13.49 2.88 -6.86
C LEU A 178 14.62 3.65 -6.19
N SER A 179 14.39 4.13 -4.97
CA SER A 179 15.32 4.95 -4.21
C SER A 179 15.67 4.38 -2.84
N GLY A 180 14.98 3.35 -2.38
CA GLY A 180 15.28 2.67 -1.13
C GLY A 180 14.60 1.32 -1.07
N VAL A 181 15.23 0.37 -0.34
CA VAL A 181 14.69 -0.95 0.00
C VAL A 181 14.89 -1.14 1.50
N TYR A 182 13.83 -1.52 2.21
CA TYR A 182 13.79 -1.61 3.66
C TYR A 182 13.15 -2.92 4.10
N GLY A 183 13.34 -3.32 5.35
CA GLY A 183 12.61 -4.42 5.95
C GLY A 183 12.71 -5.74 5.20
N VAL A 184 13.85 -6.05 4.56
CA VAL A 184 13.98 -7.27 3.75
C VAL A 184 13.80 -8.50 4.63
N VAL A 185 12.82 -9.32 4.30
CA VAL A 185 12.59 -10.62 4.93
C VAL A 185 13.31 -11.69 4.11
N TYR A 186 13.98 -12.62 4.80
CA TYR A 186 14.69 -13.74 4.19
C TYR A 186 14.10 -15.07 4.62
N ASP A 187 14.12 -16.06 3.74
CA ASP A 187 13.81 -17.44 4.08
C ASP A 187 14.99 -18.11 4.84
N ASP A 188 14.78 -19.35 5.27
CA ASP A 188 15.76 -20.17 5.99
C ASP A 188 17.05 -20.47 5.17
N ARG A 189 17.03 -20.22 3.87
CA ARG A 189 18.18 -20.37 2.94
C ARG A 189 18.85 -19.04 2.61
N GLY A 190 18.44 -17.94 3.26
CA GLY A 190 18.98 -16.60 3.02
C GLY A 190 18.53 -15.95 1.71
N ARG A 191 17.44 -16.41 1.09
CA ARG A 191 16.88 -15.78 -0.10
C ARG A 191 15.84 -14.74 0.30
N ALA A 192 15.91 -13.56 -0.31
CA ALA A 192 14.91 -12.52 -0.08
C ALA A 192 13.50 -13.02 -0.47
N VAL A 193 12.54 -12.77 0.41
CA VAL A 193 11.12 -13.14 0.25
C VAL A 193 10.29 -11.93 -0.11
N GLN A 194 10.40 -10.85 0.65
CA GLN A 194 9.69 -9.59 0.43
C GLN A 194 10.49 -8.42 1.02
N ALA A 195 10.18 -7.21 0.60
CA ALA A 195 10.75 -5.98 1.13
C ALA A 195 9.83 -4.79 0.89
N ASP A 196 9.97 -3.79 1.73
CA ASP A 196 9.39 -2.47 1.48
C ASP A 196 10.26 -1.68 0.51
N MET A 197 9.66 -1.07 -0.49
CA MET A 197 10.33 -0.35 -1.56
C MET A 197 9.85 1.09 -1.62
N LEU A 198 10.77 2.04 -1.54
CA LEU A 198 10.49 3.46 -1.74
C LEU A 198 10.84 3.86 -3.17
N PHE A 199 9.88 4.42 -3.86
CA PHE A 199 10.06 5.01 -5.19
C PHE A 199 9.89 6.52 -5.11
N ARG A 200 10.68 7.25 -5.88
CA ARG A 200 10.55 8.70 -6.08
C ARG A 200 10.18 8.99 -7.53
N LYS A 201 9.26 9.92 -7.71
CA LYS A 201 8.95 10.44 -9.03
C LYS A 201 10.18 11.15 -9.58
N ALA A 202 10.61 10.81 -10.78
CA ALA A 202 11.68 11.51 -11.47
C ALA A 202 11.21 12.94 -11.74
N VAL A 203 11.99 13.93 -11.29
CA VAL A 203 11.82 15.30 -11.75
C VAL A 203 12.27 15.30 -13.21
N LEU A 204 11.37 15.66 -14.11
CA LEU A 204 11.78 15.95 -15.48
C LEU A 204 12.60 17.23 -15.40
N ASP A 205 13.92 17.11 -15.43
CA ASP A 205 14.79 18.27 -15.60
C ASP A 205 14.41 18.95 -16.92
N SER A 206 13.70 20.04 -16.83
CA SER A 206 13.47 20.93 -17.95
C SER A 206 14.79 21.67 -18.23
N GLY A 207 15.63 21.06 -19.06
CA GLY A 207 16.76 21.72 -19.70
C GLY A 207 18.09 21.63 -18.95
N GLY A 208 18.91 20.72 -19.39
CA GLY A 208 20.34 20.62 -19.13
C GLY A 208 20.93 19.64 -20.10
N THR A 209 21.19 20.08 -21.32
CA THR A 209 22.16 19.43 -22.20
C THR A 209 23.52 19.60 -21.57
N ASP A 210 24.16 18.51 -21.16
CA ASP A 210 25.59 18.31 -21.14
C ASP A 210 25.90 16.86 -21.53
#